data_8f32bcad151fd62d3502bb66830a8846
#
_entry.id   8f32bcad151fd62d3502bb66830a8846
#
_cell.length_a   1.000
_cell.length_b   1.000
_cell.length_c   1.000
_cell.angle_alpha   90.00
_cell.angle_beta   90.00
_cell.angle_gamma   90.00
#
_symmetry.space_group_name_H-M   'P 1'
#
loop_
_entity.id
_entity.type
_entity.pdbx_description
1 polymer ?
#
loop_
_entity_poly.entity_id
_entity_poly.type
_entity_poly.pdbx_seq_one_letter_code
_entity_poly.pdbx_strand_id
1 'polypeptide(L)'
;MSYSETINYLYSLQKFGLKLGLSNTERLLKALGNPEKDFLSIHVAGTNGKGSTSRIIASLLEGLGRRTGLFTSPHLVRFTERIRVNSEEISEDDVVRLTEYIKGIVPEDIKPTFFEFVTALAFKYFSEKKIDIGVIEVGMGGRLDATNVIRPQVSVITSISMDHREFLGNTIEDIAKEKAGIIKKGVPVVSSLQEKPAMEVIARKASEEASPLYIYGRDFTGRLKDLSVKGIVFDYEDEEITLKDLFLPLTGAHQLENACLAIKSVLVGCGSNSPFNSPSYGKRGYGGVKSAIILEPLFKKSLNNLSWPGRLELLLKDNIHYLFDGAHNPQGVRSLQRAIQEIYLRSYKRVILVLGIMADKDIEDMLEPLMEISDIIIATSPDYKRAIDPQRLASMIKKVRRLTKKPCEVFSKPDIASAMELAKGLYRKGDLVVITGSFYTVGEAKVVLGERESLRTLREEYTNRLKD
;
A
#
# COMPACT_ATOMS: atom_id res chain seq x y z
N MET A 1 -5.23 -29.19 5.69
CA MET A 1 -5.83 -28.14 6.57
C MET A 1 -6.97 -27.46 5.85
N SER A 2 -8.02 -27.02 6.57
CA SER A 2 -8.99 -26.08 6.00
C SER A 2 -8.35 -24.72 5.79
N TYR A 3 -8.98 -23.84 5.02
CA TYR A 3 -8.49 -22.46 4.84
C TYR A 3 -8.39 -21.72 6.18
N SER A 4 -9.40 -21.87 7.04
CA SER A 4 -9.42 -21.28 8.38
C SER A 4 -8.22 -21.75 9.24
N GLU A 5 -7.96 -23.05 9.27
CA GLU A 5 -6.79 -23.60 10.01
C GLU A 5 -5.48 -23.10 9.41
N THR A 6 -5.41 -22.93 8.10
CA THR A 6 -4.24 -22.41 7.40
C THR A 6 -3.97 -20.95 7.78
N ILE A 7 -4.99 -20.12 7.77
CA ILE A 7 -4.86 -18.72 8.18
C ILE A 7 -4.48 -18.62 9.67
N ASN A 8 -5.09 -19.44 10.53
CA ASN A 8 -4.71 -19.54 11.94
C ASN A 8 -3.22 -19.90 12.12
N TYR A 9 -2.74 -20.87 11.34
CA TYR A 9 -1.33 -21.24 11.36
C TYR A 9 -0.45 -20.07 10.93
N LEU A 10 -0.76 -19.42 9.80
CA LEU A 10 0.03 -18.29 9.31
C LEU A 10 0.12 -17.18 10.36
N TYR A 11 -0.99 -16.77 10.96
CA TYR A 11 -0.96 -15.75 12.00
C TYR A 11 -0.29 -16.20 13.30
N SER A 12 -0.28 -17.50 13.60
CA SER A 12 0.47 -18.00 14.74
C SER A 12 1.99 -17.78 14.62
N LEU A 13 2.51 -17.56 13.39
CA LEU A 13 3.91 -17.23 13.15
C LEU A 13 4.29 -15.82 13.64
N GLN A 14 3.31 -14.96 13.89
CA GLN A 14 3.55 -13.61 14.46
C GLN A 14 4.18 -13.67 15.85
N LYS A 15 4.00 -14.76 16.58
CA LYS A 15 4.67 -15.00 17.88
C LYS A 15 6.19 -14.90 17.81
N PHE A 16 6.77 -15.08 16.61
CA PHE A 16 8.22 -14.97 16.42
C PHE A 16 8.68 -13.51 16.23
N GLY A 17 7.73 -12.55 16.25
CA GLY A 17 8.00 -11.12 16.20
C GLY A 17 8.61 -10.66 14.88
N LEU A 18 9.23 -9.49 14.92
CA LEU A 18 9.99 -8.92 13.82
C LEU A 18 11.44 -9.38 13.95
N LYS A 19 11.95 -10.07 12.95
CA LYS A 19 13.36 -10.44 12.88
C LYS A 19 14.05 -9.55 11.86
N LEU A 20 15.08 -8.85 12.28
CA LEU A 20 15.92 -8.06 11.39
C LEU A 20 16.97 -8.96 10.74
N GLY A 21 16.92 -9.11 9.42
CA GLY A 21 17.87 -9.90 8.65
C GLY A 21 17.20 -10.70 7.54
N LEU A 22 17.96 -11.00 6.49
CA LEU A 22 17.47 -11.71 5.31
C LEU A 22 17.73 -13.23 5.36
N SER A 23 18.59 -13.68 6.27
CA SER A 23 19.11 -15.07 6.30
C SER A 23 18.01 -16.14 6.39
N ASN A 24 16.94 -15.89 7.18
CA ASN A 24 15.83 -16.84 7.26
C ASN A 24 15.08 -16.92 5.94
N THR A 25 14.79 -15.75 5.32
CA THR A 25 14.10 -15.70 4.03
C THR A 25 14.94 -16.36 2.94
N GLU A 26 16.24 -16.06 2.86
CA GLU A 26 17.17 -16.67 1.89
C GLU A 26 17.24 -18.20 2.04
N ARG A 27 17.33 -18.70 3.27
CA ARG A 27 17.36 -20.14 3.54
C ARG A 27 16.03 -20.83 3.20
N LEU A 28 14.91 -20.16 3.51
CA LEU A 28 13.58 -20.67 3.17
C LEU A 28 13.39 -20.71 1.64
N LEU A 29 13.76 -19.65 0.91
CA LEU A 29 13.71 -19.63 -0.55
C LEU A 29 14.64 -20.65 -1.19
N LYS A 30 15.84 -20.84 -0.64
CA LYS A 30 16.76 -21.90 -1.08
C LYS A 30 16.12 -23.29 -0.95
N ALA A 31 15.44 -23.57 0.15
CA ALA A 31 14.72 -24.85 0.33
C ALA A 31 13.56 -25.02 -0.68
N LEU A 32 12.98 -23.91 -1.15
CA LEU A 32 11.93 -23.88 -2.19
C LEU A 32 12.48 -23.91 -3.63
N GLY A 33 13.80 -23.95 -3.82
CA GLY A 33 14.45 -23.94 -5.15
C GLY A 33 14.70 -22.53 -5.70
N ASN A 34 14.73 -21.50 -4.85
CA ASN A 34 14.91 -20.07 -5.20
C ASN A 34 13.87 -19.55 -6.19
N PRO A 35 12.56 -19.66 -5.89
CA PRO A 35 11.49 -19.27 -6.82
C PRO A 35 11.50 -17.76 -7.18
N GLU A 36 12.18 -16.93 -6.38
CA GLU A 36 12.36 -15.49 -6.64
C GLU A 36 13.22 -15.20 -7.87
N LYS A 37 13.93 -16.21 -8.40
CA LYS A 37 14.77 -16.09 -9.60
C LYS A 37 14.06 -16.47 -10.89
N ASP A 38 12.84 -17.01 -10.81
CA ASP A 38 12.08 -17.49 -11.95
C ASP A 38 11.33 -16.39 -12.71
N PHE A 39 11.30 -15.17 -12.15
CA PHE A 39 10.61 -14.02 -12.74
C PHE A 39 11.37 -12.72 -12.52
N LEU A 40 11.11 -11.73 -13.37
CA LEU A 40 11.61 -10.37 -13.19
C LEU A 40 10.81 -9.65 -12.09
N SER A 41 11.36 -8.57 -11.50
CA SER A 41 10.65 -7.85 -10.45
C SER A 41 10.83 -6.34 -10.53
N ILE A 42 9.82 -5.60 -10.00
CA ILE A 42 9.89 -4.19 -9.62
C ILE A 42 9.67 -4.14 -8.12
N HIS A 43 10.55 -3.47 -7.38
CA HIS A 43 10.53 -3.43 -5.91
C HIS A 43 10.10 -2.04 -5.43
N VAL A 44 9.05 -1.96 -4.61
CA VAL A 44 8.43 -0.69 -4.21
C VAL A 44 8.52 -0.50 -2.70
N ALA A 45 9.30 0.51 -2.27
CA ALA A 45 9.39 0.96 -0.88
C ALA A 45 8.84 2.39 -0.72
N GLY A 46 8.66 2.83 0.52
CA GLY A 46 8.16 4.16 0.86
C GLY A 46 7.36 4.14 2.15
N THR A 47 6.86 5.29 2.60
CA THR A 47 5.92 5.36 3.72
C THR A 47 4.49 5.31 3.19
N ASN A 48 4.09 6.29 2.41
CA ASN A 48 2.76 6.38 1.81
C ASN A 48 2.83 6.14 0.29
N GLY A 49 1.75 5.62 -0.30
CA GLY A 49 1.65 5.43 -1.75
C GLY A 49 2.15 4.08 -2.29
N LYS A 50 2.87 3.26 -1.51
CA LYS A 50 3.42 1.97 -1.97
C LYS A 50 2.38 1.10 -2.69
N GLY A 51 1.30 0.72 -2.00
CA GLY A 51 0.28 -0.16 -2.56
C GLY A 51 -0.43 0.42 -3.78
N SER A 52 -0.74 1.73 -3.79
CA SER A 52 -1.32 2.41 -4.96
C SER A 52 -0.37 2.38 -6.16
N THR A 53 0.90 2.77 -5.95
CA THR A 53 1.93 2.73 -6.99
C THR A 53 2.14 1.32 -7.51
N SER A 54 2.25 0.32 -6.62
CA SER A 54 2.39 -1.10 -7.00
C SER A 54 1.20 -1.60 -7.83
N ARG A 55 -0.02 -1.25 -7.44
CA ARG A 55 -1.22 -1.63 -8.19
C ARG A 55 -1.29 -0.98 -9.57
N ILE A 56 -0.89 0.30 -9.68
CA ILE A 56 -0.84 1.00 -10.95
C ILE A 56 0.23 0.38 -11.86
N ILE A 57 1.45 0.12 -11.35
CA ILE A 57 2.51 -0.58 -12.09
C ILE A 57 2.00 -1.92 -12.63
N ALA A 58 1.39 -2.73 -11.78
CA ALA A 58 0.86 -4.05 -12.18
C ALA A 58 -0.17 -3.92 -13.32
N SER A 59 -1.11 -2.97 -13.19
CA SER A 59 -2.13 -2.73 -14.23
C SER A 59 -1.52 -2.29 -15.57
N LEU A 60 -0.50 -1.43 -15.55
CA LEU A 60 0.20 -0.99 -16.77
C LEU A 60 0.95 -2.16 -17.44
N LEU A 61 1.61 -3.01 -16.65
CA LEU A 61 2.31 -4.20 -17.16
C LEU A 61 1.33 -5.24 -17.75
N GLU A 62 0.20 -5.45 -17.09
CA GLU A 62 -0.91 -6.29 -17.60
C GLU A 62 -1.42 -5.76 -18.94
N GLY A 63 -1.61 -4.43 -19.05
CA GLY A 63 -2.02 -3.77 -20.29
C GLY A 63 -0.99 -3.90 -21.42
N LEU A 64 0.28 -4.04 -21.09
CA LEU A 64 1.36 -4.36 -22.01
C LEU A 64 1.43 -5.87 -22.35
N GLY A 65 0.46 -6.68 -21.88
CA GLY A 65 0.36 -8.12 -22.16
C GLY A 65 1.33 -8.97 -21.34
N ARG A 66 1.86 -8.45 -20.22
CA ARG A 66 2.72 -9.22 -19.31
C ARG A 66 1.87 -10.00 -18.30
N ARG A 67 2.23 -11.25 -18.06
CA ARG A 67 1.68 -12.01 -16.95
C ARG A 67 2.31 -11.50 -15.65
N THR A 68 1.55 -10.71 -14.90
CA THR A 68 2.07 -9.89 -13.83
C THR A 68 1.65 -10.43 -12.47
N GLY A 69 2.62 -10.64 -11.57
CA GLY A 69 2.37 -10.88 -10.15
C GLY A 69 2.33 -9.56 -9.39
N LEU A 70 1.48 -9.47 -8.38
CA LEU A 70 1.43 -8.34 -7.45
C LEU A 70 1.43 -8.86 -6.02
N PHE A 71 2.42 -8.44 -5.22
CA PHE A 71 2.51 -8.73 -3.79
C PHE A 71 2.41 -7.44 -3.00
N THR A 72 1.40 -7.34 -2.13
CA THR A 72 1.11 -6.13 -1.33
C THR A 72 0.80 -6.45 0.12
N SER A 73 0.99 -5.46 1.01
CA SER A 73 0.68 -5.57 2.44
C SER A 73 0.33 -4.22 3.09
N PRO A 74 -0.51 -4.23 4.13
CA PRO A 74 -1.37 -5.34 4.56
C PRO A 74 -2.56 -5.54 3.61
N HIS A 75 -3.35 -6.59 3.79
CA HIS A 75 -4.67 -6.72 3.16
C HIS A 75 -5.71 -5.88 3.88
N LEU A 76 -6.82 -5.63 3.23
CA LEU A 76 -7.93 -4.86 3.81
C LEU A 76 -8.95 -5.77 4.50
N VAL A 77 -9.46 -6.78 3.79
CA VAL A 77 -10.49 -7.72 4.28
C VAL A 77 -10.00 -9.17 4.21
N ARG A 78 -9.48 -9.61 3.08
CA ARG A 78 -9.09 -11.01 2.83
C ARG A 78 -7.58 -11.18 2.70
N PHE A 79 -7.04 -12.25 3.27
CA PHE A 79 -5.62 -12.59 3.12
C PHE A 79 -5.21 -12.71 1.65
N THR A 80 -6.09 -13.23 0.79
CA THR A 80 -5.85 -13.44 -0.64
C THR A 80 -5.54 -12.16 -1.42
N GLU A 81 -5.98 -11.00 -0.92
CA GLU A 81 -5.68 -9.68 -1.52
C GLU A 81 -4.19 -9.41 -1.65
N ARG A 82 -3.35 -10.04 -0.81
CA ARG A 82 -1.90 -9.83 -0.78
C ARG A 82 -1.18 -10.34 -2.00
N ILE A 83 -1.75 -11.34 -2.68
CA ILE A 83 -1.07 -12.08 -3.75
C ILE A 83 -2.02 -12.17 -4.95
N ARG A 84 -1.65 -11.52 -6.05
CA ARG A 84 -2.46 -11.50 -7.27
C ARG A 84 -1.62 -11.89 -8.48
N VAL A 85 -2.25 -12.52 -9.47
CA VAL A 85 -1.68 -12.73 -10.80
C VAL A 85 -2.70 -12.23 -11.82
N ASN A 86 -2.30 -11.27 -12.68
CA ASN A 86 -3.18 -10.61 -13.65
C ASN A 86 -4.46 -10.07 -12.99
N SER A 87 -4.31 -9.37 -11.87
CA SER A 87 -5.40 -8.79 -11.07
C SER A 87 -6.29 -9.79 -10.32
N GLU A 88 -6.16 -11.10 -10.55
CA GLU A 88 -6.88 -12.15 -9.81
C GLU A 88 -6.16 -12.51 -8.51
N GLU A 89 -6.90 -12.56 -7.41
CA GLU A 89 -6.37 -13.00 -6.12
C GLU A 89 -6.00 -14.47 -6.16
N ILE A 90 -4.98 -14.85 -5.38
CA ILE A 90 -4.66 -16.27 -5.12
C ILE A 90 -5.90 -16.95 -4.54
N SER A 91 -6.21 -18.17 -5.00
CA SER A 91 -7.33 -18.93 -4.45
C SER A 91 -7.06 -19.40 -3.01
N GLU A 92 -8.11 -19.56 -2.22
CA GLU A 92 -8.00 -20.13 -0.87
C GLU A 92 -7.35 -21.52 -0.90
N ASP A 93 -7.67 -22.34 -1.90
CA ASP A 93 -7.07 -23.66 -2.11
C ASP A 93 -5.57 -23.59 -2.39
N ASP A 94 -5.11 -22.63 -3.21
CA ASP A 94 -3.69 -22.42 -3.45
C ASP A 94 -2.96 -21.92 -2.18
N VAL A 95 -3.61 -21.10 -1.35
CA VAL A 95 -3.05 -20.68 -0.04
C VAL A 95 -2.88 -21.90 0.87
N VAL A 96 -3.88 -22.76 0.97
CA VAL A 96 -3.81 -24.01 1.77
C VAL A 96 -2.69 -24.91 1.26
N ARG A 97 -2.72 -25.25 -0.02
CA ARG A 97 -1.76 -26.14 -0.66
C ARG A 97 -0.32 -25.67 -0.50
N LEU A 98 -0.07 -24.39 -0.79
CA LEU A 98 1.27 -23.82 -0.67
C LEU A 98 1.74 -23.71 0.78
N THR A 99 0.85 -23.41 1.71
CA THR A 99 1.20 -23.38 3.12
C THR A 99 1.61 -24.77 3.63
N GLU A 100 0.84 -25.81 3.28
CA GLU A 100 1.20 -27.21 3.63
C GLU A 100 2.53 -27.64 3.00
N TYR A 101 2.70 -27.31 1.71
CA TYR A 101 3.95 -27.60 1.00
C TYR A 101 5.17 -26.94 1.67
N ILE A 102 5.10 -25.62 1.90
CA ILE A 102 6.20 -24.88 2.52
C ILE A 102 6.47 -25.41 3.93
N LYS A 103 5.41 -25.63 4.72
CA LYS A 103 5.51 -26.17 6.09
C LYS A 103 6.24 -27.52 6.12
N GLY A 104 6.05 -28.35 5.10
CA GLY A 104 6.71 -29.67 5.00
C GLY A 104 8.18 -29.62 4.64
N ILE A 105 8.68 -28.50 4.10
CA ILE A 105 10.08 -28.35 3.65
C ILE A 105 10.88 -27.30 4.40
N VAL A 106 10.23 -26.50 5.28
CA VAL A 106 10.95 -25.55 6.16
C VAL A 106 11.97 -26.31 6.98
N PRO A 107 13.27 -25.95 6.93
CA PRO A 107 14.29 -26.56 7.79
C PRO A 107 13.92 -26.42 9.27
N GLU A 108 14.11 -27.47 10.07
CA GLU A 108 13.68 -27.54 11.48
C GLU A 108 14.27 -26.43 12.36
N ASP A 109 15.46 -25.96 12.03
CA ASP A 109 16.19 -24.90 12.73
C ASP A 109 15.73 -23.48 12.32
N ILE A 110 14.87 -23.36 11.30
CA ILE A 110 14.29 -22.09 10.88
C ILE A 110 12.90 -21.93 11.50
N LYS A 111 12.70 -20.78 12.15
CA LYS A 111 11.39 -20.33 12.63
C LYS A 111 11.03 -19.05 11.87
N PRO A 112 10.41 -19.16 10.67
CA PRO A 112 10.07 -17.98 9.89
C PRO A 112 9.02 -17.14 10.61
N THR A 113 9.13 -15.82 10.47
CA THR A 113 8.07 -14.90 10.85
C THR A 113 6.92 -15.02 9.89
N PHE A 114 5.77 -14.45 10.23
CA PHE A 114 4.61 -14.37 9.34
C PHE A 114 4.98 -13.80 7.97
N PHE A 115 5.68 -12.66 7.96
CA PHE A 115 5.99 -11.95 6.71
C PHE A 115 7.03 -12.69 5.86
N GLU A 116 8.07 -13.30 6.48
CA GLU A 116 9.03 -14.15 5.78
C GLU A 116 8.33 -15.35 5.10
N PHE A 117 7.39 -16.00 5.81
CA PHE A 117 6.65 -17.14 5.28
C PHE A 117 5.73 -16.73 4.12
N VAL A 118 4.96 -15.63 4.29
CA VAL A 118 4.02 -15.14 3.27
C VAL A 118 4.78 -14.62 2.03
N THR A 119 5.94 -14.02 2.21
CA THR A 119 6.83 -13.63 1.09
C THR A 119 7.28 -14.86 0.29
N ALA A 120 7.73 -15.91 0.98
CA ALA A 120 8.13 -17.16 0.31
C ALA A 120 6.95 -17.84 -0.39
N LEU A 121 5.76 -17.84 0.21
CA LEU A 121 4.53 -18.34 -0.40
C LEU A 121 4.18 -17.57 -1.69
N ALA A 122 4.25 -16.23 -1.64
CA ALA A 122 4.00 -15.40 -2.81
C ALA A 122 4.97 -15.69 -3.96
N PHE A 123 6.27 -15.79 -3.67
CA PHE A 123 7.28 -16.07 -4.68
C PHE A 123 7.14 -17.47 -5.28
N LYS A 124 6.83 -18.48 -4.43
CA LYS A 124 6.54 -19.84 -4.91
C LYS A 124 5.30 -19.86 -5.81
N TYR A 125 4.23 -19.15 -5.44
CA TYR A 125 3.04 -19.03 -6.26
C TYR A 125 3.33 -18.37 -7.61
N PHE A 126 4.10 -17.29 -7.63
CA PHE A 126 4.49 -16.58 -8.84
C PHE A 126 5.33 -17.46 -9.78
N SER A 127 6.29 -18.19 -9.24
CA SER A 127 7.09 -19.17 -9.99
C SER A 127 6.18 -20.26 -10.62
N GLU A 128 5.27 -20.89 -9.86
CA GLU A 128 4.34 -21.90 -10.37
C GLU A 128 3.38 -21.35 -11.43
N LYS A 129 2.91 -20.11 -11.26
CA LYS A 129 2.06 -19.44 -12.26
C LYS A 129 2.86 -18.92 -13.46
N LYS A 130 4.18 -19.05 -13.47
CA LYS A 130 5.08 -18.64 -14.55
C LYS A 130 4.82 -17.18 -14.97
N ILE A 131 4.83 -16.27 -13.98
CA ILE A 131 4.68 -14.85 -14.28
C ILE A 131 5.91 -14.32 -15.00
N ASP A 132 5.73 -13.30 -15.85
CA ASP A 132 6.85 -12.60 -16.50
C ASP A 132 7.54 -11.67 -15.51
N ILE A 133 6.75 -10.98 -14.68
CA ILE A 133 7.23 -9.97 -13.75
C ILE A 133 6.36 -9.87 -12.50
N GLY A 134 7.03 -9.71 -11.33
CA GLY A 134 6.40 -9.44 -10.05
C GLY A 134 6.57 -7.97 -9.62
N VAL A 135 5.48 -7.32 -9.24
CA VAL A 135 5.52 -6.02 -8.55
C VAL A 135 5.44 -6.31 -7.06
N ILE A 136 6.53 -6.03 -6.35
CA ILE A 136 6.74 -6.46 -4.97
C ILE A 136 6.76 -5.24 -4.05
N GLU A 137 5.74 -5.10 -3.22
CA GLU A 137 5.68 -4.08 -2.18
C GLU A 137 6.47 -4.52 -0.95
N VAL A 138 7.34 -3.64 -0.44
CA VAL A 138 8.03 -3.79 0.85
C VAL A 138 7.01 -3.75 2.00
N GLY A 139 7.11 -4.69 2.92
CA GLY A 139 6.26 -4.70 4.11
C GLY A 139 6.59 -3.55 5.04
N MET A 140 7.84 -3.46 5.50
CA MET A 140 8.30 -2.40 6.39
C MET A 140 9.79 -2.08 6.18
N GLY A 141 10.13 -0.77 6.20
CA GLY A 141 11.52 -0.34 5.98
C GLY A 141 11.95 -0.55 4.54
N GLY A 142 12.81 -1.52 4.30
CA GLY A 142 13.32 -1.91 2.99
C GLY A 142 14.57 -2.77 3.11
N ARG A 143 15.64 -2.27 3.72
CA ARG A 143 16.97 -2.90 3.78
C ARG A 143 16.93 -4.33 4.33
N LEU A 144 16.18 -4.57 5.37
CA LEU A 144 16.05 -5.86 6.07
C LEU A 144 14.64 -6.48 5.92
N ASP A 145 13.84 -5.96 4.98
CA ASP A 145 12.54 -6.52 4.67
C ASP A 145 12.68 -7.87 3.95
N ALA A 146 11.82 -8.84 4.27
CA ALA A 146 11.88 -10.17 3.68
C ALA A 146 11.83 -10.16 2.14
N THR A 147 11.23 -9.13 1.54
CA THR A 147 11.19 -8.98 0.07
C THR A 147 12.51 -8.55 -0.54
N ASN A 148 13.48 -8.04 0.26
CA ASN A 148 14.74 -7.47 -0.26
C ASN A 148 15.78 -8.51 -0.70
N VAL A 149 15.40 -9.76 -0.78
CA VAL A 149 16.19 -10.87 -1.35
C VAL A 149 16.20 -10.85 -2.89
N ILE A 150 15.29 -10.09 -3.51
CA ILE A 150 15.20 -9.97 -4.98
C ILE A 150 16.25 -8.99 -5.54
N ARG A 151 16.56 -9.16 -6.83
CA ARG A 151 17.28 -8.17 -7.65
C ARG A 151 16.32 -7.58 -8.69
N PRO A 152 15.71 -6.42 -8.41
CA PRO A 152 14.67 -5.88 -9.28
C PRO A 152 15.25 -5.25 -10.56
N GLN A 153 14.39 -5.04 -11.56
CA GLN A 153 14.69 -4.25 -12.76
C GLN A 153 14.61 -2.74 -12.46
N VAL A 154 13.78 -2.37 -11.51
CA VAL A 154 13.61 -0.98 -11.04
C VAL A 154 13.33 -1.01 -9.53
N SER A 155 13.99 -0.15 -8.79
CA SER A 155 13.66 0.17 -7.39
C SER A 155 12.83 1.44 -7.35
N VAL A 156 11.65 1.38 -6.71
CA VAL A 156 10.72 2.53 -6.63
C VAL A 156 10.65 2.98 -5.17
N ILE A 157 10.85 4.28 -4.93
CA ILE A 157 10.75 4.87 -3.59
C ILE A 157 9.62 5.92 -3.63
N THR A 158 8.47 5.57 -3.08
CA THR A 158 7.33 6.48 -2.92
C THR A 158 7.59 7.47 -1.79
N SER A 159 6.65 8.37 -1.49
CA SER A 159 6.80 9.39 -0.44
C SER A 159 7.26 8.79 0.90
N ILE A 160 8.29 9.41 1.48
CA ILE A 160 8.85 9.08 2.79
C ILE A 160 8.36 10.11 3.81
N SER A 161 7.90 9.62 4.96
CA SER A 161 7.52 10.44 6.12
C SER A 161 7.77 9.68 7.41
N MET A 162 7.61 10.36 8.53
CA MET A 162 7.72 9.72 9.85
C MET A 162 6.65 8.65 10.01
N ASP A 163 7.07 7.42 10.22
CA ASP A 163 6.24 6.26 10.54
C ASP A 163 7.11 5.12 11.09
N HIS A 164 6.53 4.20 11.87
CA HIS A 164 7.24 3.06 12.45
C HIS A 164 8.55 3.43 13.18
N ARG A 165 8.54 4.54 13.94
CA ARG A 165 9.73 5.10 14.59
C ARG A 165 10.46 4.12 15.51
N GLU A 166 9.71 3.24 16.19
CA GLU A 166 10.27 2.21 17.05
C GLU A 166 11.21 1.23 16.33
N PHE A 167 11.02 1.06 15.00
CA PHE A 167 11.77 0.09 14.19
C PHE A 167 12.72 0.74 13.20
N LEU A 168 12.37 1.89 12.66
CA LEU A 168 13.09 2.51 11.53
C LEU A 168 13.96 3.69 11.93
N GLY A 169 13.83 4.16 13.19
CA GLY A 169 14.58 5.31 13.70
C GLY A 169 13.72 6.55 13.91
N ASN A 170 14.31 7.55 14.54
CA ASN A 170 13.62 8.74 15.00
C ASN A 170 13.78 9.96 14.08
N THR A 171 14.54 9.82 12.98
CA THR A 171 14.75 10.88 12.00
C THR A 171 14.29 10.46 10.63
N ILE A 172 14.01 11.43 9.77
CA ILE A 172 13.62 11.14 8.38
C ILE A 172 14.75 10.48 7.60
N GLU A 173 16.01 10.80 7.94
CA GLU A 173 17.22 10.22 7.38
C GLU A 173 17.35 8.74 7.73
N ASP A 174 17.02 8.34 8.95
CA ASP A 174 17.07 6.94 9.36
C ASP A 174 16.03 6.12 8.58
N ILE A 175 14.81 6.61 8.50
CA ILE A 175 13.73 6.00 7.73
C ILE A 175 14.11 5.91 6.24
N ALA A 176 14.73 6.97 5.70
CA ALA A 176 15.20 7.00 4.32
C ALA A 176 16.32 5.99 4.06
N LYS A 177 17.27 5.81 5.00
CA LYS A 177 18.34 4.77 4.90
C LYS A 177 17.75 3.37 4.80
N GLU A 178 16.77 3.05 5.65
CA GLU A 178 16.11 1.74 5.60
C GLU A 178 15.40 1.52 4.26
N LYS A 179 14.68 2.53 3.75
CA LYS A 179 13.97 2.42 2.47
C LYS A 179 14.92 2.40 1.27
N ALA A 180 15.97 3.22 1.27
CA ALA A 180 17.01 3.21 0.24
C ALA A 180 17.80 1.89 0.17
N GLY A 181 17.70 1.03 1.20
CA GLY A 181 18.29 -0.31 1.21
C GLY A 181 17.77 -1.26 0.13
N ILE A 182 16.69 -0.92 -0.58
CA ILE A 182 16.23 -1.69 -1.75
C ILE A 182 16.99 -1.33 -3.04
N ILE A 183 17.80 -0.27 -3.04
CA ILE A 183 18.62 0.14 -4.19
C ILE A 183 19.74 -0.88 -4.37
N LYS A 184 19.86 -1.44 -5.57
CA LYS A 184 20.85 -2.48 -5.91
C LYS A 184 21.78 -1.96 -7.02
N LYS A 185 23.01 -2.42 -7.01
CA LYS A 185 24.07 -1.98 -7.94
C LYS A 185 23.62 -1.98 -9.40
N GLY A 186 23.68 -0.81 -10.02
CA GLY A 186 23.33 -0.59 -11.43
C GLY A 186 21.84 -0.65 -11.76
N VAL A 187 20.95 -0.84 -10.75
CA VAL A 187 19.51 -0.90 -10.96
C VAL A 187 18.91 0.51 -10.91
N PRO A 188 18.15 0.94 -11.92
CA PRO A 188 17.49 2.24 -11.91
C PRO A 188 16.59 2.46 -10.68
N VAL A 189 16.59 3.69 -10.19
CA VAL A 189 15.76 4.15 -9.08
C VAL A 189 14.77 5.20 -9.57
N VAL A 190 13.48 5.02 -9.25
CA VAL A 190 12.43 6.03 -9.47
C VAL A 190 11.92 6.50 -8.12
N SER A 191 12.03 7.80 -7.84
CA SER A 191 11.70 8.36 -6.53
C SER A 191 10.65 9.46 -6.62
N SER A 192 9.74 9.50 -5.65
CA SER A 192 8.97 10.69 -5.31
C SER A 192 9.87 11.90 -5.07
N LEU A 193 9.29 13.10 -5.14
CA LEU A 193 9.91 14.27 -4.55
C LEU A 193 9.90 14.10 -3.02
N GLN A 194 11.10 14.08 -2.44
CA GLN A 194 11.27 13.88 -1.00
C GLN A 194 11.64 15.19 -0.31
N GLU A 195 11.46 15.23 1.02
CA GLU A 195 12.13 16.24 1.82
C GLU A 195 13.65 16.15 1.65
N LYS A 196 14.34 17.29 1.74
CA LYS A 196 15.78 17.40 1.45
C LYS A 196 16.64 16.35 2.16
N PRO A 197 16.47 16.08 3.48
CA PRO A 197 17.29 15.08 4.17
C PRO A 197 17.08 13.66 3.64
N ALA A 198 15.84 13.27 3.32
CA ALA A 198 15.54 11.98 2.72
C ALA A 198 16.10 11.85 1.29
N MET A 199 15.98 12.92 0.50
CA MET A 199 16.51 12.93 -0.87
C MET A 199 18.05 12.82 -0.89
N GLU A 200 18.76 13.46 0.02
CA GLU A 200 20.22 13.35 0.14
C GLU A 200 20.66 11.91 0.45
N VAL A 201 19.92 11.20 1.29
CA VAL A 201 20.18 9.78 1.59
C VAL A 201 19.96 8.91 0.35
N ILE A 202 18.86 9.10 -0.38
CA ILE A 202 18.55 8.33 -1.58
C ILE A 202 19.58 8.61 -2.69
N ALA A 203 19.92 9.87 -2.93
CA ALA A 203 20.87 10.27 -3.96
C ALA A 203 22.28 9.71 -3.68
N ARG A 204 22.72 9.78 -2.42
CA ARG A 204 24.00 9.18 -2.00
C ARG A 204 23.98 7.67 -2.24
N LYS A 205 22.95 6.96 -1.80
CA LYS A 205 22.85 5.52 -2.00
C LYS A 205 22.81 5.13 -3.48
N ALA A 206 22.07 5.86 -4.29
CA ALA A 206 22.02 5.63 -5.76
C ALA A 206 23.41 5.82 -6.39
N SER A 207 24.17 6.85 -5.95
CA SER A 207 25.55 7.09 -6.41
C SER A 207 26.51 5.97 -6.00
N GLU A 208 26.45 5.54 -4.73
CA GLU A 208 27.24 4.41 -4.21
C GLU A 208 27.01 3.11 -5.01
N GLU A 209 25.78 2.88 -5.44
CA GLU A 209 25.39 1.70 -6.23
C GLU A 209 25.54 1.90 -7.74
N ALA A 210 26.05 3.05 -8.20
CA ALA A 210 26.11 3.43 -9.63
C ALA A 210 24.77 3.27 -10.34
N SER A 211 23.66 3.62 -9.66
CA SER A 211 22.28 3.46 -10.11
C SER A 211 21.74 4.75 -10.69
N PRO A 212 21.17 4.77 -11.90
CA PRO A 212 20.47 5.92 -12.44
C PRO A 212 19.31 6.32 -11.51
N LEU A 213 19.16 7.61 -11.19
CA LEU A 213 18.14 8.12 -10.29
C LEU A 213 17.21 9.09 -11.02
N TYR A 214 15.93 8.74 -11.13
CA TYR A 214 14.84 9.54 -11.69
C TYR A 214 13.95 10.08 -10.60
N ILE A 215 13.77 11.40 -10.52
CA ILE A 215 13.06 12.10 -9.45
C ILE A 215 11.83 12.79 -10.02
N TYR A 216 10.66 12.55 -9.41
CA TYR A 216 9.44 13.26 -9.74
C TYR A 216 9.61 14.78 -9.53
N GLY A 217 9.14 15.58 -10.49
CA GLY A 217 9.28 17.03 -10.49
C GLY A 217 10.62 17.53 -11.03
N ARG A 218 11.61 16.65 -11.27
CA ARG A 218 12.89 16.97 -11.94
C ARG A 218 13.02 16.31 -13.31
N ASP A 219 12.86 14.98 -13.39
CA ASP A 219 13.11 14.17 -14.58
C ASP A 219 11.82 13.73 -15.28
N PHE A 220 10.71 13.75 -14.55
CA PHE A 220 9.36 13.48 -15.06
C PHE A 220 8.33 14.17 -14.17
N THR A 221 7.16 14.47 -14.73
CA THR A 221 6.12 15.20 -14.00
C THR A 221 4.72 14.81 -14.48
N GLY A 222 3.71 15.24 -13.72
CA GLY A 222 2.30 15.14 -14.08
C GLY A 222 1.60 16.49 -13.94
N ARG A 223 0.71 16.77 -14.88
CA ARG A 223 -0.18 17.95 -14.81
C ARG A 223 -1.60 17.52 -14.57
N LEU A 224 -2.12 17.80 -13.36
CA LEU A 224 -3.52 17.55 -13.01
C LEU A 224 -4.43 18.43 -13.85
N LYS A 225 -5.42 17.85 -14.52
CA LYS A 225 -6.45 18.54 -15.33
C LYS A 225 -7.79 18.58 -14.63
N ASP A 226 -8.19 17.47 -14.04
CA ASP A 226 -9.44 17.35 -13.29
C ASP A 226 -9.27 16.48 -12.05
N LEU A 227 -10.01 16.82 -11.00
CA LEU A 227 -10.03 16.15 -9.72
C LEU A 227 -11.47 16.04 -9.23
N SER A 228 -11.97 14.83 -9.15
CA SER A 228 -13.36 14.56 -8.80
C SER A 228 -13.52 13.30 -7.93
N VAL A 229 -14.73 13.04 -7.45
CA VAL A 229 -15.07 11.81 -6.73
C VAL A 229 -14.89 10.53 -7.57
N LYS A 230 -14.78 10.68 -8.91
CA LYS A 230 -14.56 9.55 -9.83
C LYS A 230 -13.08 9.22 -10.02
N GLY A 231 -12.18 10.13 -9.63
CA GLY A 231 -10.75 10.00 -9.85
C GLY A 231 -10.11 11.29 -10.37
N ILE A 232 -8.95 11.12 -11.01
CA ILE A 232 -8.15 12.22 -11.58
C ILE A 232 -8.00 12.07 -13.09
N VAL A 233 -7.98 13.22 -13.80
CA VAL A 233 -7.54 13.33 -15.20
C VAL A 233 -6.24 14.11 -15.22
N PHE A 234 -5.22 13.58 -15.91
CA PHE A 234 -3.89 14.19 -15.92
C PHE A 234 -3.12 13.93 -17.21
N ASP A 235 -2.10 14.75 -17.45
CA ASP A 235 -1.05 14.48 -18.43
C ASP A 235 0.21 14.03 -17.69
N TYR A 236 0.97 13.13 -18.31
CA TYR A 236 2.32 12.73 -17.89
C TYR A 236 3.33 13.23 -18.90
N GLU A 237 4.47 13.68 -18.43
CA GLU A 237 5.58 14.17 -19.29
C GLU A 237 6.94 13.80 -18.70
N ASP A 238 7.84 13.33 -19.55
CA ASP A 238 9.27 13.26 -19.30
C ASP A 238 10.05 13.69 -20.57
N GLU A 239 11.38 13.59 -20.57
CA GLU A 239 12.24 14.00 -21.70
C GLU A 239 11.99 13.25 -23.01
N GLU A 240 11.36 12.05 -22.95
CA GLU A 240 11.19 11.17 -24.11
C GLU A 240 9.74 11.10 -24.59
N ILE A 241 8.76 11.28 -23.69
CA ILE A 241 7.35 11.02 -23.99
C ILE A 241 6.41 11.96 -23.22
N THR A 242 5.35 12.38 -23.91
CA THR A 242 4.18 13.04 -23.31
C THR A 242 2.95 12.17 -23.54
N LEU A 243 2.23 11.82 -22.47
CA LEU A 243 0.96 11.10 -22.51
C LEU A 243 -0.15 12.04 -22.01
N LYS A 244 -1.22 12.16 -22.78
CA LYS A 244 -2.28 13.13 -22.52
C LYS A 244 -3.59 12.47 -22.09
N ASP A 245 -4.36 13.22 -21.28
CA ASP A 245 -5.73 12.85 -20.91
C ASP A 245 -5.84 11.43 -20.34
N LEU A 246 -4.90 11.09 -19.45
CA LEU A 246 -4.94 9.84 -18.69
C LEU A 246 -5.99 9.98 -17.58
N PHE A 247 -6.89 9.00 -17.48
CA PHE A 247 -7.84 8.92 -16.37
C PHE A 247 -7.45 7.81 -15.42
N LEU A 248 -7.40 8.13 -14.13
CA LEU A 248 -7.17 7.16 -13.06
C LEU A 248 -8.35 7.23 -12.07
N PRO A 249 -9.14 6.14 -11.89
CA PRO A 249 -10.29 6.11 -10.98
C PRO A 249 -9.86 5.94 -9.51
N LEU A 250 -8.80 6.61 -9.11
CA LEU A 250 -8.37 6.77 -7.73
C LEU A 250 -8.42 8.26 -7.38
N THR A 251 -9.12 8.57 -6.30
CA THR A 251 -9.38 9.95 -5.89
C THR A 251 -8.22 10.51 -5.05
N GLY A 252 -8.01 11.82 -5.12
CA GLY A 252 -7.01 12.55 -4.35
C GLY A 252 -5.79 12.97 -5.17
N ALA A 253 -5.34 14.21 -4.97
CA ALA A 253 -4.23 14.81 -5.73
C ALA A 253 -2.91 14.02 -5.61
N HIS A 254 -2.69 13.33 -4.46
CA HIS A 254 -1.52 12.49 -4.26
C HIS A 254 -1.44 11.28 -5.21
N GLN A 255 -2.56 10.87 -5.82
CA GLN A 255 -2.58 9.78 -6.79
C GLN A 255 -1.92 10.19 -8.13
N LEU A 256 -1.80 11.50 -8.41
CA LEU A 256 -1.04 11.99 -9.56
C LEU A 256 0.42 11.56 -9.48
N GLU A 257 1.06 11.82 -8.34
CA GLU A 257 2.46 11.42 -8.14
C GLU A 257 2.62 9.90 -8.16
N ASN A 258 1.74 9.14 -7.49
CA ASN A 258 1.76 7.67 -7.54
C ASN A 258 1.64 7.14 -8.98
N ALA A 259 0.77 7.74 -9.81
CA ALA A 259 0.62 7.36 -11.22
C ALA A 259 1.86 7.69 -12.04
N CYS A 260 2.45 8.87 -11.85
CA CYS A 260 3.67 9.26 -12.56
C CYS A 260 4.87 8.38 -12.18
N LEU A 261 5.02 8.04 -10.90
CA LEU A 261 6.02 7.05 -10.44
C LEU A 261 5.82 5.70 -11.13
N ALA A 262 4.58 5.23 -11.19
CA ALA A 262 4.25 3.96 -11.83
C ALA A 262 4.57 3.97 -13.33
N ILE A 263 4.16 5.02 -14.05
CA ILE A 263 4.42 5.19 -15.48
C ILE A 263 5.95 5.22 -15.73
N LYS A 264 6.71 6.06 -15.00
CA LYS A 264 8.17 6.13 -15.16
C LYS A 264 8.84 4.80 -14.85
N SER A 265 8.38 4.08 -13.83
CA SER A 265 8.92 2.76 -13.46
C SER A 265 8.74 1.74 -14.58
N VAL A 266 7.58 1.73 -15.24
CA VAL A 266 7.31 0.84 -16.37
C VAL A 266 8.15 1.24 -17.60
N LEU A 267 8.25 2.54 -17.91
CA LEU A 267 9.05 3.04 -19.03
C LEU A 267 10.55 2.70 -18.87
N VAL A 268 11.09 2.91 -17.66
CA VAL A 268 12.50 2.58 -17.34
C VAL A 268 12.72 1.06 -17.34
N GLY A 269 11.81 0.30 -16.73
CA GLY A 269 11.88 -1.17 -16.68
C GLY A 269 11.77 -1.83 -18.06
N CYS A 270 11.01 -1.25 -18.99
CA CYS A 270 10.81 -1.74 -20.35
C CYS A 270 11.75 -1.12 -21.39
N GLY A 271 12.75 -0.32 -20.97
CA GLY A 271 13.70 0.36 -21.89
C GLY A 271 14.48 -0.58 -22.82
N SER A 272 15.11 -0.03 -23.88
CA SER A 272 15.74 -0.79 -24.98
C SER A 272 16.80 -1.82 -24.53
N ASN A 273 17.42 -1.63 -23.39
CA ASN A 273 18.40 -2.55 -22.79
C ASN A 273 17.80 -3.47 -21.72
N SER A 274 16.48 -3.47 -21.56
CA SER A 274 15.82 -4.28 -20.55
C SER A 274 15.71 -5.75 -21.01
N PRO A 275 15.85 -6.73 -20.10
CA PRO A 275 15.53 -8.14 -20.37
C PRO A 275 14.11 -8.35 -20.88
N PHE A 276 13.18 -7.40 -20.62
CA PHE A 276 11.83 -7.41 -21.22
C PHE A 276 11.83 -7.43 -22.75
N ASN A 277 12.92 -6.99 -23.40
CA ASN A 277 13.08 -7.01 -24.84
C ASN A 277 13.71 -8.30 -25.37
N SER A 278 14.08 -9.23 -24.49
CA SER A 278 14.63 -10.53 -24.93
C SER A 278 13.54 -11.41 -25.52
N PRO A 279 13.79 -12.08 -26.66
CA PRO A 279 12.88 -13.05 -27.25
C PRO A 279 12.51 -14.22 -26.33
N SER A 280 13.33 -14.49 -25.30
CA SER A 280 13.10 -15.54 -24.29
C SER A 280 11.95 -15.22 -23.33
N TYR A 281 11.53 -13.96 -23.21
CA TYR A 281 10.45 -13.50 -22.33
C TYR A 281 9.15 -13.16 -23.07
N GLY A 282 8.86 -13.81 -24.18
CA GLY A 282 7.62 -13.72 -24.94
C GLY A 282 7.77 -13.12 -26.35
N LYS A 283 6.99 -13.65 -27.30
CA LYS A 283 7.04 -13.32 -28.73
C LYS A 283 6.64 -11.88 -29.11
N ARG A 284 6.38 -10.99 -28.16
CA ARG A 284 6.11 -9.57 -28.38
C ARG A 284 7.15 -8.73 -27.65
N GLY A 285 8.35 -8.68 -28.21
CA GLY A 285 9.33 -7.68 -27.82
C GLY A 285 8.78 -6.28 -28.14
N TYR A 286 8.45 -5.49 -27.15
CA TYR A 286 8.27 -4.05 -27.30
C TYR A 286 9.63 -3.35 -27.27
N GLY A 287 10.63 -3.95 -27.95
CA GLY A 287 11.94 -3.37 -28.12
C GLY A 287 11.84 -2.04 -28.83
N GLY A 288 12.11 -0.96 -28.13
CA GLY A 288 12.21 0.38 -28.71
C GLY A 288 10.90 1.12 -28.92
N VAL A 289 9.75 0.66 -28.38
CA VAL A 289 8.49 1.40 -28.51
C VAL A 289 8.35 2.38 -27.33
N LYS A 290 9.06 3.49 -27.45
CA LYS A 290 8.83 4.72 -26.66
C LYS A 290 7.88 5.68 -27.43
N SER A 291 7.04 5.16 -28.31
CA SER A 291 6.09 5.99 -29.05
C SER A 291 4.84 6.23 -28.22
N ALA A 292 4.55 7.50 -27.91
CA ALA A 292 3.31 7.91 -27.28
C ALA A 292 2.08 7.33 -28.00
N ILE A 293 2.13 7.22 -29.31
CA ILE A 293 1.04 6.69 -30.16
C ILE A 293 0.64 5.27 -29.75
N ILE A 294 1.58 4.44 -29.33
CA ILE A 294 1.30 3.04 -28.95
C ILE A 294 1.03 2.93 -27.44
N LEU A 295 1.81 3.61 -26.60
CA LEU A 295 1.71 3.48 -25.15
C LEU A 295 0.47 4.18 -24.58
N GLU A 296 0.11 5.36 -25.10
CA GLU A 296 -1.01 6.13 -24.57
C GLU A 296 -2.34 5.37 -24.57
N PRO A 297 -2.78 4.73 -25.69
CA PRO A 297 -4.01 3.95 -25.68
C PRO A 297 -3.98 2.76 -24.72
N LEU A 298 -2.83 2.08 -24.58
CA LEU A 298 -2.66 0.95 -23.68
C LEU A 298 -2.73 1.40 -22.23
N PHE A 299 -2.06 2.49 -21.88
CA PHE A 299 -2.06 3.04 -20.53
C PHE A 299 -3.42 3.61 -20.15
N LYS A 300 -4.10 4.32 -21.06
CA LYS A 300 -5.50 4.75 -20.86
C LYS A 300 -6.40 3.58 -20.51
N LYS A 301 -6.36 2.50 -21.31
CA LYS A 301 -7.16 1.30 -21.07
C LYS A 301 -6.84 0.65 -19.71
N SER A 302 -5.55 0.55 -19.35
CA SER A 302 -5.10 -0.07 -18.11
C SER A 302 -5.52 0.74 -16.89
N LEU A 303 -5.37 2.06 -16.94
CA LEU A 303 -5.70 2.94 -15.82
C LEU A 303 -7.21 3.03 -15.60
N ASN A 304 -8.01 3.13 -16.68
CA ASN A 304 -9.47 3.32 -16.60
C ASN A 304 -10.20 2.21 -15.82
N ASN A 305 -9.65 1.00 -15.80
CA ASN A 305 -10.26 -0.16 -15.15
C ASN A 305 -9.65 -0.48 -13.78
N LEU A 306 -8.81 0.41 -13.25
CA LEU A 306 -8.10 0.17 -12.00
C LEU A 306 -9.04 0.36 -10.80
N SER A 307 -8.98 -0.59 -9.87
CA SER A 307 -9.64 -0.50 -8.56
C SER A 307 -8.62 -0.80 -7.46
N TRP A 308 -8.66 -0.02 -6.39
CA TRP A 308 -7.81 -0.21 -5.22
C TRP A 308 -8.59 0.18 -3.95
N PRO A 309 -9.24 -0.79 -3.28
CA PRO A 309 -10.09 -0.53 -2.13
C PRO A 309 -9.38 0.16 -0.96
N GLY A 310 -10.13 0.94 -0.18
CA GLY A 310 -9.63 1.64 1.02
C GLY A 310 -8.69 2.82 0.72
N ARG A 311 -8.78 3.40 -0.49
CA ARG A 311 -8.06 4.62 -0.90
C ARG A 311 -9.04 5.67 -1.42
N LEU A 312 -9.59 6.48 -0.51
CA LEU A 312 -10.68 7.43 -0.80
C LEU A 312 -11.82 6.75 -1.57
N GLU A 313 -12.12 5.52 -1.21
CA GLU A 313 -13.14 4.69 -1.84
C GLU A 313 -14.53 5.14 -1.40
N LEU A 314 -15.32 5.65 -2.33
CA LEU A 314 -16.70 6.07 -2.09
C LEU A 314 -17.66 4.92 -2.39
N LEU A 315 -18.47 4.55 -1.40
CA LEU A 315 -19.51 3.51 -1.52
C LEU A 315 -20.87 4.11 -1.17
N LEU A 316 -21.87 3.87 -2.00
CA LEU A 316 -23.29 4.13 -1.69
C LEU A 316 -23.95 2.82 -1.26
N LYS A 317 -24.41 2.76 -0.01
CA LYS A 317 -25.16 1.62 0.52
C LYS A 317 -26.28 2.09 1.45
N ASP A 318 -27.46 1.51 1.33
CA ASP A 318 -28.66 1.89 2.10
C ASP A 318 -28.95 3.40 2.07
N ASN A 319 -28.73 4.07 0.93
CA ASN A 319 -28.81 5.53 0.71
C ASN A 319 -27.84 6.36 1.58
N ILE A 320 -26.79 5.76 2.13
CA ILE A 320 -25.72 6.41 2.88
C ILE A 320 -24.44 6.38 2.06
N HIS A 321 -23.75 7.51 1.97
CA HIS A 321 -22.43 7.61 1.35
C HIS A 321 -21.35 7.35 2.39
N TYR A 322 -20.57 6.31 2.16
CA TYR A 322 -19.40 5.92 2.97
C TYR A 322 -18.12 6.19 2.20
N LEU A 323 -17.17 6.85 2.82
CA LEU A 323 -15.83 7.09 2.29
C LEU A 323 -14.83 6.29 3.13
N PHE A 324 -14.11 5.36 2.51
CA PHE A 324 -13.10 4.54 3.16
C PHE A 324 -11.71 5.00 2.79
N ASP A 325 -10.88 5.29 3.78
CA ASP A 325 -9.49 5.63 3.58
C ASP A 325 -8.58 5.08 4.68
N GLY A 326 -7.51 4.41 4.28
CA GLY A 326 -6.56 3.77 5.19
C GLY A 326 -5.50 4.71 5.79
N ALA A 327 -5.70 6.02 5.81
CA ALA A 327 -4.80 6.98 6.44
C ALA A 327 -4.58 6.64 7.92
N HIS A 328 -3.30 6.50 8.32
CA HIS A 328 -2.92 6.02 9.65
C HIS A 328 -1.64 6.69 10.19
N ASN A 329 -1.18 7.75 9.54
CA ASN A 329 -0.08 8.60 9.96
C ASN A 329 -0.38 10.06 9.61
N PRO A 330 0.35 11.04 10.16
CA PRO A 330 0.05 12.45 9.95
C PRO A 330 0.00 12.89 8.49
N GLN A 331 0.94 12.40 7.64
CA GLN A 331 0.95 12.74 6.21
C GLN A 331 -0.27 12.18 5.48
N GLY A 332 -0.64 10.91 5.75
CA GLY A 332 -1.82 10.27 5.18
C GLY A 332 -3.10 11.01 5.56
N VAL A 333 -3.23 11.39 6.83
CA VAL A 333 -4.37 12.16 7.34
C VAL A 333 -4.47 13.55 6.68
N ARG A 334 -3.36 14.26 6.49
CA ARG A 334 -3.37 15.53 5.75
C ARG A 334 -3.79 15.36 4.29
N SER A 335 -3.41 14.25 3.67
CA SER A 335 -3.86 13.93 2.30
C SER A 335 -5.36 13.66 2.26
N LEU A 336 -5.91 12.93 3.24
CA LEU A 336 -7.35 12.70 3.41
C LEU A 336 -8.09 14.02 3.64
N GLN A 337 -7.59 14.86 4.55
CA GLN A 337 -8.14 16.18 4.85
C GLN A 337 -8.28 17.02 3.56
N ARG A 338 -7.19 17.16 2.79
CA ARG A 338 -7.21 17.91 1.52
C ARG A 338 -8.24 17.35 0.55
N ALA A 339 -8.28 16.03 0.38
CA ALA A 339 -9.26 15.41 -0.51
C ALA A 339 -10.70 15.69 -0.08
N ILE A 340 -11.00 15.62 1.21
CA ILE A 340 -12.34 15.95 1.73
C ILE A 340 -12.68 17.42 1.46
N GLN A 341 -11.76 18.34 1.75
CA GLN A 341 -11.98 19.77 1.52
C GLN A 341 -12.13 20.14 0.05
N GLU A 342 -11.27 19.63 -0.82
CA GLU A 342 -11.21 20.01 -2.23
C GLU A 342 -12.30 19.32 -3.08
N ILE A 343 -12.71 18.11 -2.72
CA ILE A 343 -13.56 17.26 -3.55
C ILE A 343 -14.93 17.06 -2.91
N TYR A 344 -14.97 16.52 -1.68
CA TYR A 344 -16.21 16.01 -1.09
C TYR A 344 -17.07 17.10 -0.49
N LEU A 345 -16.52 18.14 0.16
CA LEU A 345 -17.29 19.24 0.75
C LEU A 345 -17.97 20.14 -0.29
N ARG A 346 -17.72 19.93 -1.59
CA ARG A 346 -18.51 20.54 -2.67
C ARG A 346 -19.90 19.92 -2.80
N SER A 347 -20.05 18.67 -2.40
CA SER A 347 -21.29 17.88 -2.57
C SER A 347 -21.93 17.46 -1.25
N TYR A 348 -21.14 17.41 -0.17
CA TYR A 348 -21.59 16.99 1.16
C TYR A 348 -21.54 18.16 2.15
N LYS A 349 -22.55 18.25 3.01
CA LYS A 349 -22.73 19.37 3.94
C LYS A 349 -22.09 19.13 5.31
N ARG A 350 -22.02 17.86 5.72
CA ARG A 350 -21.55 17.43 7.04
C ARG A 350 -20.77 16.14 6.94
N VAL A 351 -19.73 16.01 7.77
CA VAL A 351 -18.88 14.83 7.87
C VAL A 351 -19.06 14.15 9.22
N ILE A 352 -19.44 12.88 9.18
CA ILE A 352 -19.46 11.96 10.32
C ILE A 352 -18.24 11.07 10.22
N LEU A 353 -17.27 11.22 11.11
CA LEU A 353 -16.02 10.50 11.10
C LEU A 353 -16.09 9.30 12.06
N VAL A 354 -15.92 8.08 11.57
CA VAL A 354 -15.66 6.86 12.36
C VAL A 354 -14.15 6.65 12.40
N LEU A 355 -13.57 6.77 13.60
CA LEU A 355 -12.11 6.85 13.79
C LEU A 355 -11.61 5.75 14.73
N GLY A 356 -10.76 4.85 14.20
CA GLY A 356 -10.05 3.83 14.97
C GLY A 356 -8.57 3.82 14.63
N ILE A 357 -7.70 4.11 15.62
CA ILE A 357 -6.25 4.31 15.44
C ILE A 357 -5.47 3.28 16.26
N MET A 358 -4.27 2.92 15.79
CA MET A 358 -3.32 2.11 16.56
C MET A 358 -2.58 2.97 17.59
N ALA A 359 -2.34 2.42 18.79
CA ALA A 359 -1.76 3.16 19.91
C ALA A 359 -0.30 3.60 19.71
N ASP A 360 0.40 2.96 18.77
CA ASP A 360 1.80 3.24 18.40
C ASP A 360 1.96 4.38 17.38
N LYS A 361 0.88 5.04 16.98
CA LYS A 361 0.92 6.13 15.99
C LYS A 361 1.01 7.50 16.65
N ASP A 362 1.49 8.48 15.90
CA ASP A 362 1.55 9.89 16.32
C ASP A 362 0.14 10.51 16.30
N ILE A 363 -0.69 10.08 17.29
CA ILE A 363 -2.13 10.36 17.32
C ILE A 363 -2.39 11.87 17.39
N GLU A 364 -1.65 12.61 18.23
CA GLU A 364 -1.87 14.05 18.42
C GLU A 364 -1.75 14.82 17.11
N ASP A 365 -0.76 14.50 16.27
CA ASP A 365 -0.53 15.13 14.96
C ASP A 365 -1.58 14.74 13.89
N MET A 366 -2.33 13.66 14.14
CA MET A 366 -3.41 13.20 13.28
C MET A 366 -4.76 13.85 13.63
N LEU A 367 -4.97 14.23 14.89
CA LEU A 367 -6.28 14.66 15.37
C LEU A 367 -6.69 16.03 14.82
N GLU A 368 -5.79 17.01 14.80
CA GLU A 368 -6.12 18.38 14.36
C GLU A 368 -6.68 18.41 12.92
N PRO A 369 -5.99 17.83 11.90
CA PRO A 369 -6.54 17.80 10.54
C PRO A 369 -7.88 17.06 10.41
N LEU A 370 -8.08 15.99 11.19
CA LEU A 370 -9.35 15.24 11.19
C LEU A 370 -10.50 16.04 11.80
N MET A 371 -10.22 16.80 12.85
CA MET A 371 -11.23 17.63 13.50
C MET A 371 -11.67 18.80 12.63
N GLU A 372 -10.77 19.37 11.83
CA GLU A 372 -11.11 20.49 10.92
C GLU A 372 -12.16 20.09 9.88
N ILE A 373 -12.17 18.83 9.45
CA ILE A 373 -13.10 18.34 8.43
C ILE A 373 -14.37 17.71 9.02
N SER A 374 -14.40 17.40 10.33
CA SER A 374 -15.47 16.62 10.95
C SER A 374 -16.47 17.48 11.71
N ASP A 375 -17.75 17.16 11.60
CA ASP A 375 -18.83 17.72 12.40
C ASP A 375 -19.17 16.80 13.58
N ILE A 376 -19.00 15.49 13.36
CA ILE A 376 -19.17 14.45 14.37
C ILE A 376 -17.97 13.49 14.28
N ILE A 377 -17.39 13.11 15.42
CA ILE A 377 -16.37 12.05 15.51
C ILE A 377 -16.88 10.96 16.43
N ILE A 378 -16.86 9.74 15.93
CA ILE A 378 -17.16 8.52 16.67
C ILE A 378 -15.83 7.78 16.88
N ALA A 379 -15.22 7.95 18.05
CA ALA A 379 -14.03 7.21 18.45
C ALA A 379 -14.39 5.74 18.69
N THR A 380 -13.64 4.82 18.10
CA THR A 380 -13.90 3.38 18.19
C THR A 380 -12.60 2.59 18.13
N SER A 381 -12.68 1.28 18.31
CA SER A 381 -11.55 0.36 18.26
C SER A 381 -11.86 -0.80 17.32
N PRO A 382 -11.00 -1.10 16.33
CA PRO A 382 -11.06 -2.39 15.67
C PRO A 382 -10.63 -3.50 16.64
N ASP A 383 -11.09 -4.72 16.40
CA ASP A 383 -10.71 -5.91 17.19
C ASP A 383 -9.24 -6.26 16.92
N TYR A 384 -8.35 -5.48 17.55
CA TYR A 384 -6.91 -5.60 17.40
C TYR A 384 -6.18 -5.11 18.66
N LYS A 385 -5.26 -5.93 19.19
CA LYS A 385 -4.59 -5.67 20.48
C LYS A 385 -3.85 -4.33 20.58
N ARG A 386 -3.37 -3.81 19.42
CA ARG A 386 -2.66 -2.52 19.38
C ARG A 386 -3.57 -1.32 19.17
N ALA A 387 -4.88 -1.53 19.04
CA ALA A 387 -5.80 -0.42 18.90
C ALA A 387 -5.89 0.39 20.19
N ILE A 388 -5.99 1.71 20.07
CA ILE A 388 -6.19 2.56 21.23
C ILE A 388 -7.61 2.35 21.79
N ASP A 389 -7.73 2.40 23.12
CA ASP A 389 -9.02 2.38 23.79
C ASP A 389 -9.91 3.55 23.31
N PRO A 390 -11.17 3.30 22.93
CA PRO A 390 -12.06 4.33 22.38
C PRO A 390 -12.34 5.49 23.32
N GLN A 391 -12.40 5.25 24.63
CA GLN A 391 -12.65 6.31 25.62
C GLN A 391 -11.42 7.20 25.78
N ARG A 392 -10.21 6.57 25.73
CA ARG A 392 -8.95 7.30 25.72
C ARG A 392 -8.83 8.16 24.46
N LEU A 393 -9.14 7.60 23.28
CA LEU A 393 -9.13 8.35 22.01
C LEU A 393 -10.12 9.52 22.06
N ALA A 394 -11.35 9.29 22.51
CA ALA A 394 -12.35 10.36 22.67
C ALA A 394 -11.89 11.46 23.65
N SER A 395 -11.18 11.09 24.70
CA SER A 395 -10.62 12.05 25.66
C SER A 395 -9.51 12.92 25.03
N MET A 396 -8.64 12.32 24.22
CA MET A 396 -7.61 13.04 23.46
C MET A 396 -8.26 14.01 22.46
N ILE A 397 -9.27 13.59 21.71
CA ILE A 397 -10.02 14.44 20.77
C ILE A 397 -10.63 15.63 21.51
N LYS A 398 -11.27 15.41 22.65
CA LYS A 398 -11.87 16.49 23.48
C LYS A 398 -10.84 17.48 24.01
N LYS A 399 -9.60 17.03 24.28
CA LYS A 399 -8.47 17.90 24.69
C LYS A 399 -8.02 18.78 23.53
N VAL A 400 -7.76 18.20 22.35
CA VAL A 400 -7.36 18.94 21.13
C VAL A 400 -8.47 19.87 20.66
N ARG A 401 -9.75 19.49 20.77
CA ARG A 401 -10.92 20.30 20.43
C ARG A 401 -10.90 21.71 21.04
N ARG A 402 -10.35 21.87 22.24
CA ARG A 402 -10.24 23.19 22.89
C ARG A 402 -9.35 24.16 22.14
N LEU A 403 -8.52 23.65 21.23
CA LEU A 403 -7.56 24.39 20.43
C LEU A 403 -8.08 24.66 19.01
N THR A 404 -9.14 23.96 18.56
CA THR A 404 -9.73 24.10 17.21
C THR A 404 -10.90 25.08 17.20
N LYS A 405 -11.08 25.80 16.09
CA LYS A 405 -12.17 26.77 15.93
C LYS A 405 -13.52 26.12 15.54
N LYS A 406 -13.49 24.89 14.99
CA LYS A 406 -14.70 24.21 14.52
C LYS A 406 -15.34 23.41 15.65
N PRO A 407 -16.63 23.61 15.95
CA PRO A 407 -17.37 22.78 16.89
C PRO A 407 -17.52 21.35 16.32
N CYS A 408 -17.23 20.34 17.11
CA CYS A 408 -17.33 18.93 16.70
C CYS A 408 -17.96 18.14 17.86
N GLU A 409 -18.98 17.31 17.58
CA GLU A 409 -19.53 16.37 18.58
C GLU A 409 -18.66 15.12 18.65
N VAL A 410 -18.41 14.61 19.86
CA VAL A 410 -17.51 13.46 20.07
C VAL A 410 -18.21 12.36 20.86
N PHE A 411 -18.35 11.21 20.22
CA PHE A 411 -18.89 9.98 20.80
C PHE A 411 -17.78 8.92 20.95
N SER A 412 -18.03 7.93 21.81
CA SER A 412 -17.17 6.73 21.94
C SER A 412 -18.03 5.48 21.84
N LYS A 413 -17.58 4.50 21.06
CA LYS A 413 -18.20 3.18 20.88
C LYS A 413 -17.14 2.09 21.01
N PRO A 414 -17.45 0.96 21.67
CA PRO A 414 -16.44 -0.05 21.98
C PRO A 414 -15.87 -0.75 20.74
N ASP A 415 -16.63 -0.87 19.68
CA ASP A 415 -16.29 -1.62 18.48
C ASP A 415 -16.81 -0.93 17.21
N ILE A 416 -16.30 -1.38 16.06
CA ILE A 416 -16.66 -0.82 14.75
C ILE A 416 -18.14 -1.02 14.42
N ALA A 417 -18.75 -2.15 14.80
CA ALA A 417 -20.15 -2.43 14.49
C ALA A 417 -21.07 -1.41 15.17
N SER A 418 -20.90 -1.20 16.47
CA SER A 418 -21.67 -0.19 17.22
C SER A 418 -21.38 1.25 16.82
N ALA A 419 -20.15 1.54 16.35
CA ALA A 419 -19.80 2.85 15.79
C ALA A 419 -20.49 3.10 14.44
N MET A 420 -20.54 2.11 13.58
CA MET A 420 -21.23 2.18 12.27
C MET A 420 -22.75 2.30 12.45
N GLU A 421 -23.34 1.59 13.42
CA GLU A 421 -24.75 1.72 13.75
C GLU A 421 -25.09 3.14 14.26
N LEU A 422 -24.26 3.70 15.14
CA LEU A 422 -24.42 5.09 15.57
C LEU A 422 -24.29 6.07 14.39
N ALA A 423 -23.30 5.89 13.53
CA ALA A 423 -23.10 6.74 12.36
C ALA A 423 -24.34 6.70 11.44
N LYS A 424 -24.92 5.51 11.22
CA LYS A 424 -26.16 5.32 10.46
C LYS A 424 -27.35 6.05 11.11
N GLY A 425 -27.47 5.98 12.46
CA GLY A 425 -28.54 6.67 13.21
C GLY A 425 -28.43 8.20 13.20
N LEU A 426 -27.21 8.74 13.07
CA LEU A 426 -26.94 10.18 13.03
C LEU A 426 -26.97 10.76 11.61
N TYR A 427 -26.92 9.90 10.59
CA TYR A 427 -26.84 10.30 9.18
C TYR A 427 -28.08 11.05 8.73
N ARG A 428 -27.88 12.12 7.98
CA ARG A 428 -28.92 12.89 7.28
C ARG A 428 -28.57 12.98 5.80
N LYS A 429 -29.58 13.11 4.95
CA LYS A 429 -29.37 13.28 3.50
C LYS A 429 -28.42 14.45 3.21
N GLY A 430 -27.34 14.18 2.53
CA GLY A 430 -26.28 15.14 2.23
C GLY A 430 -25.07 15.07 3.19
N ASP A 431 -25.06 14.15 4.13
CA ASP A 431 -23.88 13.84 4.95
C ASP A 431 -22.91 12.87 4.22
N LEU A 432 -21.67 12.85 4.67
CA LEU A 432 -20.64 11.86 4.30
C LEU A 432 -20.18 11.15 5.55
N VAL A 433 -20.23 9.81 5.57
CA VAL A 433 -19.65 8.98 6.62
C VAL A 433 -18.23 8.61 6.20
N VAL A 434 -17.22 9.08 6.92
CA VAL A 434 -15.80 8.79 6.64
C VAL A 434 -15.29 7.76 7.63
N ILE A 435 -14.67 6.70 7.15
CA ILE A 435 -14.07 5.64 7.97
C ILE A 435 -12.56 5.64 7.76
N THR A 436 -11.78 5.85 8.82
CA THR A 436 -10.32 5.99 8.72
C THR A 436 -9.57 5.73 10.04
N GLY A 437 -8.27 5.94 10.01
CA GLY A 437 -7.35 5.83 11.14
C GLY A 437 -6.51 4.54 11.13
N SER A 438 -6.96 3.51 10.44
CA SER A 438 -6.18 2.30 10.16
C SER A 438 -6.83 1.43 9.09
N PHE A 439 -6.02 0.57 8.43
CA PHE A 439 -6.57 -0.47 7.54
C PHE A 439 -7.50 -1.43 8.26
N TYR A 440 -7.25 -1.72 9.53
CA TYR A 440 -8.08 -2.59 10.35
C TYR A 440 -9.47 -1.99 10.57
N THR A 441 -9.54 -0.71 10.89
CA THR A 441 -10.82 0.03 11.04
C THR A 441 -11.62 0.00 9.75
N VAL A 442 -10.96 0.28 8.62
CA VAL A 442 -11.59 0.26 7.30
C VAL A 442 -12.06 -1.15 6.94
N GLY A 443 -11.21 -2.15 7.11
CA GLY A 443 -11.55 -3.56 6.82
C GLY A 443 -12.75 -4.05 7.61
N GLU A 444 -12.79 -3.84 8.94
CA GLU A 444 -13.95 -4.23 9.75
C GLU A 444 -15.23 -3.50 9.36
N ALA A 445 -15.15 -2.21 9.08
CA ALA A 445 -16.33 -1.45 8.65
C ALA A 445 -16.89 -1.98 7.33
N LYS A 446 -16.02 -2.39 6.37
CA LYS A 446 -16.44 -3.03 5.13
C LYS A 446 -17.13 -4.38 5.38
N VAL A 447 -16.63 -5.17 6.33
CA VAL A 447 -17.27 -6.43 6.76
C VAL A 447 -18.65 -6.16 7.39
N VAL A 448 -18.77 -5.17 8.26
CA VAL A 448 -20.07 -4.75 8.84
C VAL A 448 -21.05 -4.35 7.74
N LEU A 449 -20.57 -3.80 6.64
CA LEU A 449 -21.39 -3.47 5.47
C LEU A 449 -21.59 -4.68 4.52
N GLY A 450 -21.15 -5.89 4.86
CA GLY A 450 -21.46 -7.14 4.16
C GLY A 450 -20.43 -7.56 3.10
N GLU A 451 -19.20 -7.02 3.11
CA GLU A 451 -18.11 -7.68 2.39
C GLU A 451 -17.76 -9.01 3.09
N ARG A 452 -17.47 -10.06 2.28
CA ARG A 452 -17.12 -11.38 2.83
C ARG A 452 -15.78 -11.28 3.56
N GLU A 453 -15.80 -11.59 4.84
CA GLU A 453 -14.61 -11.79 5.67
C GLU A 453 -14.19 -13.26 5.60
N SER A 454 -12.89 -13.50 5.46
CA SER A 454 -12.39 -14.86 5.62
C SER A 454 -12.23 -15.25 7.10
N LEU A 455 -12.00 -14.33 8.05
CA LEU A 455 -11.90 -14.64 9.51
C LEU A 455 -11.73 -13.37 10.37
N ARG A 456 -12.68 -13.11 11.28
CA ARG A 456 -12.71 -11.94 12.17
C ARG A 456 -11.57 -11.85 13.19
N THR A 457 -10.91 -12.96 13.51
CA THR A 457 -10.03 -13.06 14.68
C THR A 457 -8.54 -13.04 14.38
N LEU A 458 -8.13 -12.94 13.11
CA LEU A 458 -6.75 -13.22 12.71
C LEU A 458 -6.13 -12.04 11.96
N ARG A 459 -5.46 -11.19 12.72
CA ARG A 459 -4.77 -9.99 12.24
C ARG A 459 -3.31 -9.99 12.66
N GLU A 460 -2.47 -9.34 11.87
CA GLU A 460 -1.03 -9.22 12.15
C GLU A 460 -0.78 -8.58 13.52
N GLU A 461 -0.16 -9.33 14.42
CA GLU A 461 0.38 -8.82 15.67
C GLU A 461 1.88 -8.55 15.50
N TYR A 462 2.28 -7.30 15.48
CA TYR A 462 3.69 -6.94 15.65
C TYR A 462 4.02 -7.00 17.14
N THR A 463 4.55 -8.12 17.61
CA THR A 463 4.99 -8.22 18.99
C THR A 463 6.41 -7.67 19.12
N ASN A 464 6.56 -6.58 19.88
CA ASN A 464 7.84 -6.12 20.40
C ASN A 464 8.40 -7.18 21.36
N ARG A 465 9.26 -8.08 20.88
CA ARG A 465 10.24 -8.78 21.71
C ARG A 465 11.64 -8.32 21.33
N LEU A 466 11.92 -7.06 21.61
CA LEU A 466 13.29 -6.53 21.74
C LEU A 466 13.51 -6.14 23.21
N LYS A 467 13.20 -7.03 24.14
CA LYS A 467 13.67 -6.98 25.54
C LYS A 467 13.71 -8.44 25.99
N ASP A 468 14.84 -9.04 25.75
CA ASP A 468 15.62 -9.94 26.61
C ASP A 468 16.87 -10.36 25.85
#